data_e1a966cd2542d4b47dffd43dd92e3e45
#
_entry.id   e1a966cd2542d4b47dffd43dd92e3e45
#
_cell.length_a   1.000
_cell.length_b   1.000
_cell.length_c   1.000
_cell.angle_alpha   90.00
_cell.angle_beta   90.00
_cell.angle_gamma   90.00
#
_symmetry.space_group_name_H-M   'P 1'
#
loop_
_entity.id
_entity.type
_entity.pdbx_description
1 polymer ?
#
loop_
_entity_poly.entity_id
_entity_poly.type
_entity_poly.pdbx_seq_one_letter_code
_entity_poly.pdbx_strand_id
1 'polypeptide(L)'
;FDALLSASARKVEKLRVPLKYEGFEGELDVFDGEHEGLVLVDFEFADTGDQEQFGQPSFCLADVTMEDAIAGGILSGLKHEDLFAILRNKYGYEPVDVSGFRGL
;
A
#
# COMPACT_ATOMS: atom_id res chain seq x y z
N PHE A 1 -25.75 -3.58 -1.35
CA PHE A 1 -25.79 -2.85 -0.08
C PHE A 1 -26.11 -1.39 -0.32
N ASP A 2 -27.22 -0.95 0.23
CA ASP A 2 -27.80 0.35 -0.11
C ASP A 2 -27.76 1.36 1.05
N ALA A 3 -26.68 1.41 1.78
CA ALA A 3 -26.53 2.39 2.84
C ALA A 3 -26.06 3.73 2.28
N LEU A 4 -26.54 4.79 2.89
CA LEU A 4 -26.00 6.12 2.62
C LEU A 4 -24.58 6.21 3.19
N LEU A 5 -23.67 6.70 2.39
CA LEU A 5 -22.32 6.94 2.86
C LEU A 5 -22.29 8.14 3.81
N SER A 6 -21.59 7.98 4.92
CA SER A 6 -21.36 9.10 5.83
C SER A 6 -20.49 10.14 5.13
N ALA A 7 -20.71 11.42 5.46
CA ALA A 7 -19.84 12.49 4.96
C ALA A 7 -18.39 12.34 5.40
N SER A 8 -18.15 11.58 6.48
CA SER A 8 -16.79 11.26 6.94
C SER A 8 -16.21 10.02 6.29
N ALA A 9 -16.99 9.24 5.55
CA ALA A 9 -16.48 8.07 4.84
C ALA A 9 -15.57 8.53 3.70
N ARG A 10 -14.42 7.87 3.57
CA ARG A 10 -13.43 8.20 2.56
C ARG A 10 -13.30 7.04 1.59
N LYS A 11 -13.17 7.38 0.33
CA LYS A 11 -12.95 6.41 -0.72
C LYS A 11 -11.46 6.16 -0.86
N VAL A 12 -11.06 4.89 -0.91
CA VAL A 12 -9.69 4.51 -1.22
C VAL A 12 -9.59 4.35 -2.73
N GLU A 13 -8.76 5.16 -3.35
CA GLU A 13 -8.51 5.12 -4.78
C GLU A 13 -7.08 4.66 -5.02
N LYS A 14 -6.91 3.69 -5.92
CA LYS A 14 -5.58 3.18 -6.25
C LYS A 14 -5.53 2.59 -7.64
N LEU A 15 -4.33 2.64 -8.24
CA LEU A 15 -3.99 1.92 -9.46
C LEU A 15 -3.25 0.64 -9.06
N ARG A 16 -3.76 -0.49 -9.48
CA ARG A 16 -3.13 -1.79 -9.21
C ARG A 16 -2.45 -2.30 -10.47
N VAL A 17 -1.17 -2.61 -10.37
CA VAL A 17 -0.34 -3.06 -11.48
C VAL A 17 0.26 -4.42 -11.13
N PRO A 18 0.10 -5.45 -11.99
CA PRO A 18 0.78 -6.73 -11.79
C PRO A 18 2.30 -6.55 -11.79
N LEU A 19 2.96 -7.27 -10.92
CA LEU A 19 4.41 -7.19 -10.76
C LEU A 19 5.00 -8.59 -10.65
N LYS A 20 6.16 -8.79 -11.25
CA LYS A 20 6.93 -10.02 -11.08
C LYS A 20 8.36 -9.66 -10.66
N TYR A 21 8.82 -10.26 -9.57
CA TYR A 21 10.15 -10.02 -9.03
C TYR A 21 10.78 -11.34 -8.62
N GLU A 22 11.92 -11.68 -9.22
CA GLU A 22 12.68 -12.89 -8.95
C GLU A 22 11.82 -14.17 -8.99
N GLY A 23 10.88 -14.23 -9.92
CA GLY A 23 9.98 -15.37 -10.07
C GLY A 23 8.74 -15.35 -9.18
N PHE A 24 8.65 -14.41 -8.25
CA PHE A 24 7.47 -14.23 -7.41
C PHE A 24 6.51 -13.23 -8.03
N GLU A 25 5.23 -13.55 -7.97
CA GLU A 25 4.18 -12.69 -8.49
C GLU A 25 3.61 -11.83 -7.38
N GLY A 26 3.29 -10.58 -7.72
CA GLY A 26 2.70 -9.65 -6.79
C GLY A 26 1.91 -8.58 -7.49
N GLU A 27 1.45 -7.63 -6.70
CA GLU A 27 0.69 -6.48 -7.17
C GLU A 27 1.25 -5.21 -6.55
N LEU A 28 1.43 -4.21 -7.40
CA LEU A 28 1.83 -2.87 -6.97
C LEU A 28 0.59 -2.01 -6.88
N ASP A 29 0.32 -1.48 -5.70
CA ASP A 29 -0.78 -0.56 -5.48
C ASP A 29 -0.24 0.86 -5.33
N VAL A 30 -0.56 1.72 -6.27
CA VAL A 30 -0.21 3.14 -6.26
C VAL A 30 -1.47 3.91 -5.88
N PHE A 31 -1.46 4.46 -4.68
CA PHE A 31 -2.64 5.14 -4.14
C PHE A 31 -2.76 6.55 -4.70
N ASP A 32 -3.99 7.01 -4.83
CA ASP A 32 -4.33 8.33 -5.33
C ASP A 32 -5.29 9.02 -4.36
N GLY A 33 -5.67 10.26 -4.67
CA GLY A 33 -6.61 11.01 -3.85
C GLY A 33 -6.07 11.26 -2.44
N GLU A 34 -6.87 10.94 -1.43
CA GLU A 34 -6.53 11.18 -0.03
C GLU A 34 -5.26 10.45 0.43
N HIS A 35 -4.91 9.35 -0.23
CA HIS A 35 -3.76 8.54 0.15
C HIS A 35 -2.61 8.66 -0.87
N GLU A 36 -2.63 9.68 -1.70
CA GLU A 36 -1.57 9.90 -2.69
C GLU A 36 -0.21 9.98 -2.01
N GLY A 37 0.76 9.26 -2.58
CA GLY A 37 2.10 9.13 -2.02
C GLY A 37 2.33 7.79 -1.35
N LEU A 38 1.28 7.01 -1.11
CA LEU A 38 1.40 5.65 -0.60
C LEU A 38 1.54 4.69 -1.77
N VAL A 39 2.59 3.87 -1.72
CA VAL A 39 2.83 2.80 -2.70
C VAL A 39 3.07 1.52 -1.93
N LEU A 40 2.26 0.51 -2.17
CA LEU A 40 2.37 -0.79 -1.54
C LEU A 40 2.65 -1.87 -2.57
N VAL A 41 3.41 -2.88 -2.17
CA VAL A 41 3.65 -4.07 -2.98
C VAL A 41 3.18 -5.27 -2.16
N ASP A 42 2.36 -6.12 -2.77
CA ASP A 42 1.87 -7.35 -2.17
C ASP A 42 2.34 -8.53 -3.01
N PHE A 43 3.13 -9.43 -2.41
CA PHE A 43 3.61 -10.62 -3.09
C PHE A 43 2.85 -11.84 -2.61
N GLU A 44 2.53 -12.74 -3.55
CA GLU A 44 1.87 -13.99 -3.27
C GLU A 44 2.88 -15.13 -3.27
N PHE A 45 2.75 -16.04 -2.30
CA PHE A 45 3.63 -17.18 -2.18
C PHE A 45 2.82 -18.47 -2.27
N ALA A 46 3.36 -19.46 -3.01
CA ALA A 46 2.72 -20.76 -3.16
C ALA A 46 2.77 -21.57 -1.86
N ASP A 47 3.83 -21.39 -1.06
CA ASP A 47 3.98 -22.07 0.21
C ASP A 47 4.90 -21.28 1.16
N THR A 48 5.04 -21.77 2.40
CA THR A 48 5.86 -21.11 3.40
C THR A 48 7.36 -21.13 3.06
N GLY A 49 7.81 -22.15 2.32
CA GLY A 49 9.20 -22.22 1.88
C GLY A 49 9.55 -21.07 0.94
N ASP A 50 8.65 -20.74 0.01
CA ASP A 50 8.83 -19.61 -0.88
C ASP A 50 8.90 -18.30 -0.09
N GLN A 51 8.03 -18.14 0.89
CA GLN A 51 8.02 -16.95 1.74
C GLN A 51 9.34 -16.81 2.52
N GLU A 52 9.86 -17.89 3.04
CA GLU A 52 11.12 -17.89 3.79
C GLU A 52 12.33 -17.54 2.91
N GLN A 53 12.29 -17.96 1.65
CA GLN A 53 13.37 -17.69 0.69
C GLN A 53 13.29 -16.29 0.11
N PHE A 54 12.14 -15.64 0.20
CA PHE A 54 11.94 -14.32 -0.35
C PHE A 54 12.65 -13.28 0.51
N GLY A 55 13.63 -12.60 -0.09
CA GLY A 55 14.29 -11.48 0.54
C GLY A 55 13.55 -10.18 0.24
N GLN A 56 13.45 -9.30 1.22
CA GLN A 56 12.82 -7.99 1.02
C GLN A 56 13.52 -7.28 -0.15
N PRO A 57 12.78 -6.89 -1.21
CA PRO A 57 13.37 -6.18 -2.33
C PRO A 57 14.01 -4.86 -1.90
N SER A 58 15.10 -4.48 -2.55
CA SER A 58 15.82 -3.25 -2.22
C SER A 58 14.97 -1.99 -2.42
N PHE A 59 13.94 -2.05 -3.27
CA PHE A 59 13.03 -0.94 -3.48
C PHE A 59 11.93 -0.84 -2.41
N CYS A 60 11.85 -1.81 -1.50
CA CYS A 60 10.90 -1.79 -0.39
C CYS A 60 11.58 -1.29 0.87
N LEU A 61 10.97 -0.30 1.52
CA LEU A 61 11.52 0.29 2.74
C LEU A 61 11.33 -0.64 3.94
N ALA A 62 10.14 -1.23 4.09
CA ALA A 62 9.78 -2.02 5.25
C ALA A 62 8.67 -3.02 4.92
N ASP A 63 8.61 -4.10 5.72
CA ASP A 63 7.50 -5.03 5.70
C ASP A 63 6.39 -4.49 6.61
N VAL A 64 5.23 -4.20 6.02
CA VAL A 64 4.08 -3.62 6.71
C VAL A 64 2.88 -4.56 6.75
N THR A 65 3.11 -5.87 6.55
CA THR A 65 2.04 -6.87 6.53
C THR A 65 1.14 -6.80 7.76
N MET A 66 1.72 -6.52 8.93
CA MET A 66 1.00 -6.46 10.19
C MET A 66 0.63 -5.04 10.60
N GLU A 67 0.78 -4.04 9.73
CA GLU A 67 0.47 -2.67 10.07
C GLU A 67 -1.02 -2.37 9.87
N ASP A 68 -1.70 -2.02 10.95
CA ASP A 68 -3.14 -1.76 10.92
C ASP A 68 -3.51 -0.53 10.08
N ALA A 69 -2.64 0.48 10.06
CA ALA A 69 -2.93 1.75 9.36
C ALA A 69 -3.15 1.58 7.87
N ILE A 70 -2.61 0.50 7.26
CA ILE A 70 -2.79 0.24 5.83
C ILE A 70 -3.90 -0.78 5.54
N ALA A 71 -4.53 -1.33 6.58
CA ALA A 71 -5.67 -2.22 6.40
C ALA A 71 -6.85 -1.42 5.81
N GLY A 72 -7.52 -2.00 4.81
CA GLY A 72 -8.50 -1.27 4.00
C GLY A 72 -9.53 -0.48 4.77
N GLY A 73 -10.12 -1.06 5.83
CA GLY A 73 -11.14 -0.39 6.62
C GLY A 73 -10.59 0.77 7.47
N ILE A 74 -9.40 0.62 8.00
CA ILE A 74 -8.73 1.66 8.79
C ILE A 74 -8.19 2.73 7.86
N LEU A 75 -7.54 2.32 6.76
CA LEU A 75 -6.96 3.23 5.79
C LEU A 75 -8.00 4.21 5.23
N SER A 76 -9.19 3.70 4.91
CA SER A 76 -10.25 4.54 4.34
C SER A 76 -10.70 5.67 5.27
N GLY A 77 -10.51 5.50 6.58
CA GLY A 77 -10.86 6.51 7.58
C GLY A 77 -9.74 7.48 7.93
N LEU A 78 -8.52 7.25 7.44
CA LEU A 78 -7.37 8.10 7.76
C LEU A 78 -7.25 9.25 6.77
N LYS A 79 -6.97 10.43 7.30
CA LYS A 79 -6.56 11.57 6.50
C LYS A 79 -5.12 11.40 6.05
N HIS A 80 -4.77 12.07 4.94
CA HIS A 80 -3.42 12.04 4.38
C HIS A 80 -2.35 12.33 5.44
N GLU A 81 -2.51 13.41 6.17
CA GLU A 81 -1.53 13.85 7.17
C GLU A 81 -1.38 12.84 8.32
N ASP A 82 -2.48 12.23 8.75
CA ASP A 82 -2.47 11.24 9.83
C ASP A 82 -1.79 9.94 9.39
N LEU A 83 -2.12 9.47 8.19
CA LEU A 83 -1.51 8.28 7.62
C LEU A 83 0.01 8.45 7.52
N PHE A 84 0.46 9.53 6.91
CA PHE A 84 1.90 9.72 6.69
C PHE A 84 2.66 10.06 7.96
N ALA A 85 2.00 10.64 8.97
CA ALA A 85 2.61 10.79 10.30
C ALA A 85 2.90 9.43 10.94
N ILE A 86 1.96 8.49 10.85
CA ILE A 86 2.14 7.12 11.37
C ILE A 86 3.28 6.43 10.63
N LEU A 87 3.28 6.49 9.29
CA LEU A 87 4.28 5.79 8.49
C LEU A 87 5.68 6.38 8.67
N ARG A 88 5.76 7.69 8.82
CA ARG A 88 7.04 8.37 9.07
C ARG A 88 7.61 7.97 10.43
N ASN A 89 6.77 8.00 11.46
CA ASN A 89 7.21 7.71 12.83
C ASN A 89 7.62 6.25 13.02
N LYS A 90 6.91 5.32 12.38
CA LYS A 90 7.19 3.89 12.54
C LYS A 90 8.26 3.37 11.60
N TYR A 91 8.32 3.88 10.38
CA TYR A 91 9.14 3.27 9.30
C TYR A 91 10.07 4.25 8.61
N GLY A 92 9.98 5.53 8.91
CA GLY A 92 10.74 6.55 8.17
C GLY A 92 10.25 6.75 6.74
N TYR A 93 8.98 6.39 6.47
CA TYR A 93 8.39 6.47 5.14
C TYR A 93 7.98 7.91 4.82
N GLU A 94 8.36 8.39 3.64
CA GLU A 94 7.94 9.67 3.11
C GLU A 94 7.04 9.45 1.88
N PRO A 95 6.08 10.35 1.62
CA PRO A 95 5.25 10.24 0.42
C PRO A 95 6.08 10.16 -0.85
N VAL A 96 5.70 9.24 -1.73
CA VAL A 96 6.38 9.04 -3.01
C VAL A 96 5.74 9.95 -4.05
N ASP A 97 6.57 10.54 -4.94
CA ASP A 97 6.06 11.24 -6.10
C ASP A 97 5.51 10.20 -7.08
N VAL A 98 4.18 10.13 -7.18
CA VAL A 98 3.50 9.12 -7.98
C VAL A 98 3.21 9.56 -9.41
N SER A 99 3.61 10.76 -9.79
CA SER A 99 3.33 11.27 -11.14
C SER A 99 3.88 10.37 -12.24
N GLY A 100 5.02 9.71 -12.01
CA GLY A 100 5.62 8.78 -12.95
C GLY A 100 4.82 7.49 -13.16
N PHE A 101 3.92 7.15 -12.24
CA PHE A 101 3.09 5.95 -12.34
C PHE A 101 1.78 6.17 -13.08
N ARG A 102 1.34 7.41 -13.19
CA ARG A 102 0.04 7.75 -13.77
C ARG A 102 -0.06 7.49 -15.27
N GLY A 103 1.06 7.26 -15.94
CA GLY A 103 1.10 6.93 -17.35
C GLY A 103 1.11 5.43 -17.65
N LEU A 104 1.03 4.60 -16.63
CA LEU A 104 1.07 3.14 -16.79
C LEU A 104 -0.23 2.58 -17.34
#